data_ebcefe8835b06b5c919e814a25460af2
#
_entry.id   ebcefe8835b06b5c919e814a25460af2
#
_cell.length_a   1.000
_cell.length_b   1.000
_cell.length_c   1.000
_cell.angle_alpha   90.00
_cell.angle_beta   90.00
_cell.angle_gamma   90.00
#
_symmetry.space_group_name_H-M   'P 1'
#
loop_
_entity.id
_entity.type
_entity.pdbx_description
1 polymer ?
#
loop_
_entity_poly.entity_id
_entity_poly.type
_entity_poly.pdbx_seq_one_letter_code
_entity_poly.pdbx_strand_id
1 'polypeptide(L)'
;MSFPRPRFHLTPARNWMNDPNGLVFTGDRWHAFFQFNPEGNDWGNMSWGHASSPDLLHWDEHPVALHHRPGEQIYSGSIVAGDDGTLSAFYTSAYDRGIQATSRATSVDGGTTWTMDAANPVIDRGSSDFRDPKVVRVPDGGWLMLAVEAVERRVVFYSSDDLSTWRETGSFGPIGPEGVVWECPDLVRLPVEGTTERVWVLLLSTNPVGDDADPAGSAMHYVVGDLADGVFHCLDGGLRPLDLGRDCYAGVTFDSAPEGSAVMLAWMGNWRYAHVVPSSPWRGAMSLPRTLGLRRTGDALQLVQRPVLPRFDVLDASALRIEPHAVLDVRWDPAAAGTVRLRLAGEGDAAVDVVHDPAARTLSVSRTGRTADALHPDFAGVRTAPLADPASGGLTLVIDGPLLEVFADDGLTVLSHLVTLGAGPVTISASAATSVVPTVQVGTVRVDAPADTAQEGPAAPAAA
;
A
#
# COMPACT_ATOMS: atom_id res chain seq x y z
N MET A 1 -8.84 0.01 25.06
CA MET A 1 -9.52 0.64 23.90
C MET A 1 -9.24 -0.25 22.72
N SER A 2 -10.24 -0.54 21.86
CA SER A 2 -10.04 -1.31 20.64
C SER A 2 -10.21 -0.34 19.46
N PHE A 3 -9.38 -0.47 18.42
CA PHE A 3 -9.53 0.30 17.20
C PHE A 3 -10.86 -0.09 16.50
N PRO A 4 -11.66 0.90 16.03
CA PRO A 4 -12.81 0.61 15.19
C PRO A 4 -12.33 0.00 13.86
N ARG A 5 -13.14 -0.90 13.30
CA ARG A 5 -12.83 -1.51 12.00
C ARG A 5 -13.00 -0.47 10.89
N PRO A 6 -12.04 -0.34 9.97
CA PRO A 6 -12.22 0.39 8.72
C PRO A 6 -13.43 -0.12 7.91
N ARG A 7 -14.03 0.76 7.12
CA ARG A 7 -15.22 0.43 6.31
C ARG A 7 -14.91 0.24 4.82
N PHE A 8 -13.89 0.93 4.34
CA PHE A 8 -13.52 0.90 2.91
C PHE A 8 -12.02 0.64 2.66
N HIS A 9 -11.21 0.51 3.69
CA HIS A 9 -9.88 -0.09 3.55
C HIS A 9 -9.99 -1.60 3.76
N LEU A 10 -9.23 -2.37 2.97
CA LEU A 10 -9.18 -3.82 3.13
C LEU A 10 -8.59 -4.20 4.48
N THR A 11 -9.35 -4.97 5.26
CA THR A 11 -8.90 -5.61 6.50
C THR A 11 -9.34 -7.07 6.50
N PRO A 12 -8.61 -8.00 7.13
CA PRO A 12 -9.06 -9.38 7.25
C PRO A 12 -10.26 -9.47 8.20
N ALA A 13 -11.14 -10.43 8.03
CA ALA A 13 -12.25 -10.66 8.96
C ALA A 13 -11.75 -10.93 10.37
N ARG A 14 -10.61 -11.61 10.49
CA ARG A 14 -9.90 -11.93 11.73
C ARG A 14 -8.42 -12.11 11.46
N ASN A 15 -7.63 -12.15 12.51
CA ASN A 15 -6.24 -12.52 12.51
C ASN A 15 -5.31 -11.44 11.91
N TRP A 16 -4.02 -11.77 11.83
CA TRP A 16 -2.96 -10.88 11.38
C TRP A 16 -2.93 -10.76 9.84
N MET A 17 -2.75 -9.54 9.35
CA MET A 17 -2.47 -9.20 7.96
C MET A 17 -1.29 -8.22 7.90
N ASN A 18 -0.36 -8.41 6.96
CA ASN A 18 0.63 -7.41 6.57
C ASN A 18 0.74 -7.32 5.04
N ASP A 19 1.88 -7.41 4.42
CA ASP A 19 2.20 -7.10 3.02
C ASP A 19 1.12 -7.52 2.02
N PRO A 20 0.71 -6.64 1.09
CA PRO A 20 -0.04 -7.06 -0.08
C PRO A 20 0.82 -7.94 -0.98
N ASN A 21 0.24 -9.02 -1.48
CA ASN A 21 0.88 -10.00 -2.34
C ASN A 21 0.02 -10.28 -3.56
N GLY A 22 0.62 -10.74 -4.64
CA GLY A 22 -0.12 -11.30 -5.76
C GLY A 22 -1.24 -10.41 -6.28
N LEU A 23 -1.07 -9.10 -6.28
CA LEU A 23 -2.08 -8.17 -6.76
C LEU A 23 -2.27 -8.34 -8.26
N VAL A 24 -3.49 -8.69 -8.70
CA VAL A 24 -3.79 -8.95 -10.11
C VAL A 24 -5.23 -8.57 -10.47
N PHE A 25 -5.44 -8.06 -11.68
CA PHE A 25 -6.77 -7.84 -12.25
C PHE A 25 -7.07 -8.93 -13.29
N THR A 26 -8.23 -9.60 -13.15
CA THR A 26 -8.61 -10.74 -13.99
C THR A 26 -9.67 -10.40 -15.06
N GLY A 27 -9.82 -9.12 -15.39
CA GLY A 27 -10.75 -8.63 -16.41
C GLY A 27 -12.06 -8.08 -15.85
N ASP A 28 -12.52 -8.60 -14.72
CA ASP A 28 -13.76 -8.16 -14.05
C ASP A 28 -13.57 -7.89 -12.56
N ARG A 29 -12.53 -8.46 -11.96
CA ARG A 29 -12.25 -8.29 -10.52
C ARG A 29 -10.78 -8.02 -10.24
N TRP A 30 -10.56 -7.21 -9.22
CA TRP A 30 -9.28 -6.98 -8.58
C TRP A 30 -9.08 -8.03 -7.50
N HIS A 31 -7.99 -8.76 -7.55
CA HIS A 31 -7.62 -9.74 -6.53
C HIS A 31 -6.43 -9.23 -5.74
N ALA A 32 -6.57 -9.19 -4.43
CA ALA A 32 -5.51 -8.91 -3.49
C ALA A 32 -5.25 -10.15 -2.63
N PHE A 33 -4.05 -10.69 -2.73
CA PHE A 33 -3.55 -11.64 -1.76
C PHE A 33 -2.71 -10.86 -0.75
N PHE A 34 -2.47 -11.44 0.41
CA PHE A 34 -1.74 -10.74 1.48
C PHE A 34 -1.12 -11.72 2.46
N GLN A 35 -0.05 -11.29 3.10
CA GLN A 35 0.54 -12.02 4.21
C GLN A 35 -0.48 -12.15 5.33
N PHE A 36 -0.74 -13.39 5.75
CA PHE A 36 -1.82 -13.72 6.66
C PHE A 36 -1.42 -14.82 7.64
N ASN A 37 -1.73 -14.66 8.91
CA ASN A 37 -1.65 -15.73 9.88
C ASN A 37 -3.03 -16.37 10.07
N PRO A 38 -3.33 -17.54 9.52
CA PRO A 38 -4.65 -18.17 9.67
C PRO A 38 -4.97 -18.61 11.11
N GLU A 39 -3.96 -18.67 11.99
CA GLU A 39 -4.08 -19.26 13.34
C GLU A 39 -4.14 -18.19 14.44
N GLY A 40 -3.81 -16.91 14.15
CA GLY A 40 -3.74 -15.93 15.21
C GLY A 40 -3.62 -14.48 14.78
N ASN A 41 -3.72 -13.59 15.79
CA ASN A 41 -3.69 -12.14 15.60
C ASN A 41 -2.27 -11.55 15.75
N ASP A 42 -1.25 -12.38 15.72
CA ASP A 42 0.16 -12.01 15.75
C ASP A 42 0.88 -12.55 14.52
N TRP A 43 2.01 -11.95 14.16
CA TRP A 43 2.82 -12.41 13.05
C TRP A 43 3.35 -13.83 13.30
N GLY A 44 3.20 -14.70 12.34
CA GLY A 44 3.62 -16.10 12.38
C GLY A 44 2.75 -16.96 11.45
N ASN A 45 3.11 -18.20 11.21
CA ASN A 45 2.38 -19.15 10.37
C ASN A 45 1.99 -18.55 9.00
N MET A 46 2.94 -17.78 8.40
CA MET A 46 2.66 -16.97 7.23
C MET A 46 2.16 -17.79 6.06
N SER A 47 0.99 -17.38 5.61
CA SER A 47 0.21 -17.93 4.50
C SER A 47 -0.26 -16.76 3.63
N TRP A 48 -0.84 -17.02 2.47
CA TRP A 48 -1.51 -15.98 1.70
C TRP A 48 -3.01 -16.02 1.93
N GLY A 49 -3.56 -14.99 2.57
CA GLY A 49 -4.98 -14.66 2.53
C GLY A 49 -5.37 -14.17 1.13
N HIS A 50 -6.68 -14.10 0.85
CA HIS A 50 -7.20 -13.69 -0.44
C HIS A 50 -8.47 -12.87 -0.27
N ALA A 51 -8.56 -11.76 -0.99
CA ALA A 51 -9.78 -10.98 -1.15
C ALA A 51 -9.92 -10.53 -2.61
N SER A 52 -11.15 -10.29 -3.06
CA SER A 52 -11.40 -9.72 -4.39
C SER A 52 -12.40 -8.59 -4.34
N SER A 53 -12.30 -7.66 -5.30
CA SER A 53 -13.14 -6.46 -5.35
C SER A 53 -13.55 -6.14 -6.79
N PRO A 54 -14.79 -5.68 -7.04
CA PRO A 54 -15.18 -5.16 -8.34
C PRO A 54 -14.67 -3.74 -8.59
N ASP A 55 -14.33 -2.99 -7.53
CA ASP A 55 -14.10 -1.53 -7.59
C ASP A 55 -12.96 -1.02 -6.71
N LEU A 56 -12.16 -1.94 -6.11
CA LEU A 56 -11.05 -1.64 -5.20
C LEU A 56 -11.45 -1.12 -3.80
N LEU A 57 -12.74 -0.98 -3.50
CA LEU A 57 -13.24 -0.42 -2.25
C LEU A 57 -14.15 -1.40 -1.49
N HIS A 58 -14.87 -2.26 -2.22
CA HIS A 58 -15.72 -3.30 -1.64
C HIS A 58 -15.04 -4.64 -1.82
N TRP A 59 -14.58 -5.23 -0.73
CA TRP A 59 -13.77 -6.44 -0.74
C TRP A 59 -14.54 -7.64 -0.20
N ASP A 60 -14.56 -8.71 -0.98
CA ASP A 60 -15.03 -10.03 -0.59
C ASP A 60 -13.84 -10.88 -0.16
N GLU A 61 -13.80 -11.31 1.10
CA GLU A 61 -12.74 -12.19 1.61
C GLU A 61 -13.02 -13.64 1.20
N HIS A 62 -11.99 -14.33 0.77
CA HIS A 62 -12.00 -15.72 0.31
C HIS A 62 -11.24 -16.63 1.29
N PRO A 63 -11.34 -17.98 1.14
CA PRO A 63 -10.46 -18.90 1.85
C PRO A 63 -8.98 -18.60 1.61
N VAL A 64 -8.14 -19.01 2.54
CA VAL A 64 -6.67 -18.90 2.41
C VAL A 64 -6.22 -19.58 1.11
N ALA A 65 -5.48 -18.84 0.28
CA ALA A 65 -5.06 -19.28 -1.04
C ALA A 65 -3.83 -20.22 -0.99
N LEU A 66 -2.80 -19.81 -0.28
CA LEU A 66 -1.56 -20.57 -0.11
C LEU A 66 -1.30 -20.75 1.39
N HIS A 67 -1.45 -21.98 1.88
CA HIS A 67 -1.21 -22.29 3.28
C HIS A 67 0.26 -22.55 3.58
N HIS A 68 0.74 -22.07 4.71
CA HIS A 68 1.98 -22.58 5.31
C HIS A 68 1.86 -24.07 5.57
N ARG A 69 2.97 -24.75 5.68
CA ARG A 69 3.03 -26.20 5.93
C ARG A 69 4.22 -26.53 6.82
N PRO A 70 4.25 -27.72 7.43
CA PRO A 70 5.39 -28.12 8.26
C PRO A 70 6.72 -27.93 7.52
N GLY A 71 7.63 -27.15 8.11
CA GLY A 71 8.94 -26.87 7.54
C GLY A 71 8.98 -25.68 6.56
N GLU A 72 7.86 -25.02 6.27
CA GLU A 72 7.81 -23.90 5.32
C GLU A 72 6.69 -22.90 5.64
N GLN A 73 7.04 -21.64 5.69
CA GLN A 73 6.10 -20.51 5.64
C GLN A 73 6.10 -19.88 4.24
N ILE A 74 4.96 -19.31 3.87
CA ILE A 74 4.75 -18.67 2.56
C ILE A 74 4.87 -17.15 2.77
N TYR A 75 6.03 -16.58 2.42
CA TYR A 75 6.28 -15.14 2.52
C TYR A 75 5.86 -14.39 1.25
N SER A 76 6.16 -13.12 1.19
CA SER A 76 5.70 -12.20 0.14
C SER A 76 6.14 -12.59 -1.26
N GLY A 77 5.39 -12.08 -2.24
CA GLY A 77 5.60 -12.35 -3.65
C GLY A 77 4.52 -11.74 -4.55
N SER A 78 4.43 -12.19 -5.79
CA SER A 78 3.56 -11.62 -6.81
C SER A 78 2.80 -12.67 -7.61
N ILE A 79 1.76 -12.22 -8.33
CA ILE A 79 1.03 -13.02 -9.32
C ILE A 79 1.11 -12.30 -10.67
N VAL A 80 1.22 -13.07 -11.73
CA VAL A 80 1.02 -12.60 -13.11
C VAL A 80 -0.03 -13.45 -13.81
N ALA A 81 -0.81 -12.81 -14.70
CA ALA A 81 -1.78 -13.45 -15.54
C ALA A 81 -1.15 -13.83 -16.89
N GLY A 82 -1.27 -15.10 -17.27
CA GLY A 82 -0.95 -15.60 -18.61
C GLY A 82 -2.02 -15.22 -19.63
N ASP A 83 -1.66 -15.26 -20.92
CA ASP A 83 -2.58 -14.96 -22.01
C ASP A 83 -3.75 -15.98 -22.13
N ASP A 84 -3.59 -17.15 -21.51
CA ASP A 84 -4.61 -18.22 -21.41
C ASP A 84 -5.50 -18.10 -20.17
N GLY A 85 -5.32 -17.03 -19.36
CA GLY A 85 -6.02 -16.81 -18.10
C GLY A 85 -5.46 -17.59 -16.91
N THR A 86 -4.38 -18.36 -17.09
CA THR A 86 -3.69 -19.02 -15.98
C THR A 86 -2.98 -17.99 -15.12
N LEU A 87 -3.20 -18.03 -13.81
CA LEU A 87 -2.47 -17.22 -12.84
C LEU A 87 -1.23 -17.98 -12.35
N SER A 88 -0.08 -17.32 -12.38
CA SER A 88 1.17 -17.84 -11.82
C SER A 88 1.60 -17.00 -10.62
N ALA A 89 1.56 -17.60 -9.43
CA ALA A 89 2.06 -17.00 -8.21
C ALA A 89 3.53 -17.37 -8.02
N PHE A 90 4.35 -16.36 -7.77
CA PHE A 90 5.75 -16.50 -7.34
C PHE A 90 5.84 -15.95 -5.92
N TYR A 91 6.29 -16.79 -4.99
CA TYR A 91 6.31 -16.46 -3.56
C TYR A 91 7.62 -16.90 -2.92
N THR A 92 7.91 -16.36 -1.76
CA THR A 92 9.07 -16.78 -0.98
C THR A 92 8.71 -17.96 -0.10
N SER A 93 9.37 -19.10 -0.31
CA SER A 93 9.40 -20.22 0.63
C SER A 93 10.44 -19.92 1.72
N ALA A 94 9.96 -19.65 2.93
CA ALA A 94 10.81 -19.49 4.11
C ALA A 94 10.86 -20.83 4.85
N TYR A 95 11.96 -21.55 4.67
CA TYR A 95 12.14 -22.89 5.25
C TYR A 95 12.68 -22.84 6.69
N ASP A 96 12.22 -23.74 7.55
CA ASP A 96 12.71 -23.88 8.92
C ASP A 96 14.23 -24.10 9.01
N ARG A 97 14.84 -24.58 7.95
CA ARG A 97 16.31 -24.72 7.83
C ARG A 97 17.06 -23.37 7.65
N GLY A 98 16.35 -22.25 7.71
CA GLY A 98 16.92 -20.91 7.61
C GLY A 98 17.23 -20.45 6.18
N ILE A 99 16.68 -21.09 5.16
CA ILE A 99 16.83 -20.69 3.74
C ILE A 99 15.54 -20.06 3.26
N GLN A 100 15.67 -18.99 2.47
CA GLN A 100 14.58 -18.37 1.73
C GLN A 100 14.84 -18.53 0.23
N ALA A 101 13.81 -18.95 -0.51
CA ALA A 101 13.91 -19.28 -1.92
C ALA A 101 12.61 -18.90 -2.66
N THR A 102 12.67 -18.69 -3.97
CA THR A 102 11.48 -18.43 -4.77
C THR A 102 10.81 -19.73 -5.19
N SER A 103 9.53 -19.87 -4.91
CA SER A 103 8.66 -20.97 -5.32
C SER A 103 7.53 -20.47 -6.20
N ARG A 104 6.87 -21.40 -6.92
CA ARG A 104 5.76 -21.12 -7.84
C ARG A 104 4.54 -21.96 -7.52
N ALA A 105 3.35 -21.38 -7.71
CA ALA A 105 2.09 -22.09 -7.78
C ALA A 105 1.24 -21.55 -8.94
N THR A 106 0.35 -22.36 -9.48
CA THR A 106 -0.53 -21.96 -10.59
C THR A 106 -2.00 -22.17 -10.24
N SER A 107 -2.86 -21.31 -10.78
CA SER A 107 -4.31 -21.41 -10.69
C SER A 107 -4.92 -21.26 -12.08
N VAL A 108 -5.94 -22.08 -12.37
CA VAL A 108 -6.73 -22.04 -13.62
C VAL A 108 -8.18 -21.66 -13.38
N ASP A 109 -8.53 -21.28 -12.16
CA ASP A 109 -9.89 -20.97 -11.72
C ASP A 109 -9.99 -19.58 -11.04
N GLY A 110 -9.20 -18.63 -11.53
CA GLY A 110 -9.22 -17.23 -11.06
C GLY A 110 -8.66 -17.05 -9.64
N GLY A 111 -7.73 -17.91 -9.20
CA GLY A 111 -7.10 -17.80 -7.90
C GLY A 111 -7.86 -18.46 -6.75
N THR A 112 -8.88 -19.27 -7.06
CA THR A 112 -9.66 -20.01 -6.06
C THR A 112 -8.89 -21.20 -5.52
N THR A 113 -8.26 -21.98 -6.40
CA THR A 113 -7.41 -23.11 -6.03
C THR A 113 -6.03 -23.01 -6.66
N TRP A 114 -5.02 -23.54 -5.98
CA TRP A 114 -3.63 -23.43 -6.38
C TRP A 114 -2.92 -24.77 -6.40
N THR A 115 -2.14 -24.99 -7.44
CA THR A 115 -1.28 -26.16 -7.59
C THR A 115 0.18 -25.72 -7.44
N MET A 116 0.87 -26.24 -6.41
CA MET A 116 2.29 -25.99 -6.20
C MET A 116 3.12 -26.65 -7.30
N ASP A 117 4.14 -25.97 -7.80
CA ASP A 117 5.08 -26.56 -8.76
C ASP A 117 5.87 -27.70 -8.11
N ALA A 118 5.94 -28.82 -8.80
CA ALA A 118 6.70 -29.99 -8.32
C ALA A 118 8.23 -29.75 -8.28
N ALA A 119 8.72 -28.73 -9.02
CA ALA A 119 10.11 -28.34 -9.07
C ALA A 119 10.50 -27.31 -8.00
N ASN A 120 9.58 -26.93 -7.09
CA ASN A 120 9.87 -25.95 -6.06
C ASN A 120 11.03 -26.33 -5.14
N PRO A 121 11.89 -25.37 -4.76
CA PRO A 121 11.88 -23.98 -5.21
C PRO A 121 12.38 -23.81 -6.65
N VAL A 122 11.81 -22.88 -7.42
CA VAL A 122 12.22 -22.59 -8.81
C VAL A 122 13.51 -21.76 -8.88
N ILE A 123 13.83 -21.01 -7.84
CA ILE A 123 15.12 -20.33 -7.66
C ILE A 123 15.55 -20.50 -6.20
N ASP A 124 16.70 -21.12 -5.98
CA ASP A 124 17.36 -21.28 -4.66
C ASP A 124 18.79 -20.76 -4.76
N ARG A 125 19.12 -19.72 -4.01
CA ARG A 125 20.46 -19.13 -3.93
C ARG A 125 21.23 -19.65 -2.72
N GLY A 126 20.62 -20.48 -1.88
CA GLY A 126 21.17 -20.90 -0.58
C GLY A 126 21.26 -19.75 0.43
N SER A 127 20.54 -18.68 0.22
CA SER A 127 20.52 -17.46 1.06
C SER A 127 19.47 -17.56 2.14
N SER A 128 19.73 -16.95 3.31
CA SER A 128 18.75 -16.75 4.37
C SER A 128 17.86 -15.51 4.14
N ASP A 129 18.20 -14.69 3.14
CA ASP A 129 17.66 -13.33 2.97
C ASP A 129 17.17 -13.04 1.54
N PHE A 130 17.06 -14.07 0.70
CA PHE A 130 16.58 -13.96 -0.68
C PHE A 130 15.06 -14.11 -0.74
N ARG A 131 14.31 -13.01 -0.98
CA ARG A 131 12.86 -12.98 -0.86
C ARG A 131 12.14 -11.98 -1.76
N ASP A 132 10.79 -12.03 -1.69
CA ASP A 132 9.82 -11.10 -2.23
C ASP A 132 9.87 -11.00 -3.76
N PRO A 133 9.70 -12.13 -4.50
CA PRO A 133 9.76 -12.12 -5.95
C PRO A 133 8.60 -11.32 -6.56
N LYS A 134 8.93 -10.33 -7.38
CA LYS A 134 8.01 -9.63 -8.26
C LYS A 134 8.28 -10.01 -9.70
N VAL A 135 7.25 -10.49 -10.40
CA VAL A 135 7.33 -10.78 -11.84
C VAL A 135 6.56 -9.72 -12.62
N VAL A 136 7.14 -9.26 -13.72
CA VAL A 136 6.52 -8.28 -14.63
C VAL A 136 6.73 -8.71 -16.07
N ARG A 137 5.76 -8.38 -16.94
CA ARG A 137 5.90 -8.55 -18.39
C ARG A 137 6.74 -7.41 -18.94
N VAL A 138 7.74 -7.69 -19.76
CA VAL A 138 8.55 -6.66 -20.42
C VAL A 138 8.01 -6.34 -21.82
N PRO A 139 8.14 -5.08 -22.29
CA PRO A 139 7.56 -4.65 -23.57
C PRO A 139 8.04 -5.44 -24.79
N ASP A 140 9.31 -5.86 -24.78
CA ASP A 140 9.93 -6.60 -25.90
C ASP A 140 9.60 -8.11 -25.87
N GLY A 141 8.73 -8.53 -24.98
CA GLY A 141 8.30 -9.91 -24.76
C GLY A 141 9.08 -10.62 -23.67
N GLY A 142 8.48 -11.71 -23.13
CA GLY A 142 9.00 -12.45 -21.99
C GLY A 142 8.71 -11.79 -20.65
N TRP A 143 9.41 -12.27 -19.62
CA TRP A 143 9.18 -11.94 -18.22
C TRP A 143 10.47 -11.54 -17.53
N LEU A 144 10.36 -10.60 -16.61
CA LEU A 144 11.43 -10.21 -15.71
C LEU A 144 10.96 -10.47 -14.28
N MET A 145 11.74 -11.22 -13.51
CA MET A 145 11.56 -11.34 -12.07
C MET A 145 12.63 -10.51 -11.37
N LEU A 146 12.23 -9.84 -10.31
CA LEU A 146 13.15 -9.20 -9.37
C LEU A 146 12.83 -9.72 -7.97
N ALA A 147 13.88 -9.96 -7.17
CA ALA A 147 13.79 -10.35 -5.78
C ALA A 147 14.94 -9.70 -5.00
N VAL A 148 14.85 -9.60 -3.70
CA VAL A 148 15.89 -8.95 -2.89
C VAL A 148 16.79 -9.95 -2.18
N GLU A 149 18.11 -9.65 -2.14
CA GLU A 149 19.01 -10.05 -1.07
C GLU A 149 18.91 -8.95 -0.02
N ALA A 150 18.06 -9.17 0.96
CA ALA A 150 17.53 -8.11 1.81
C ALA A 150 18.61 -7.41 2.66
N VAL A 151 19.49 -8.17 3.29
CA VAL A 151 20.59 -7.65 4.12
C VAL A 151 21.66 -6.96 3.27
N GLU A 152 21.95 -7.50 2.08
CA GLU A 152 22.88 -6.89 1.12
C GLU A 152 22.31 -5.62 0.49
N ARG A 153 21.02 -5.37 0.62
CA ARG A 153 20.28 -4.27 -0.03
C ARG A 153 20.50 -4.31 -1.55
N ARG A 154 20.20 -5.46 -2.13
CA ARG A 154 20.42 -5.72 -3.55
C ARG A 154 19.15 -6.33 -4.16
N VAL A 155 18.67 -5.74 -5.23
CA VAL A 155 17.65 -6.32 -6.10
C VAL A 155 18.35 -7.16 -7.16
N VAL A 156 18.00 -8.44 -7.26
CA VAL A 156 18.54 -9.38 -8.26
C VAL A 156 17.49 -9.59 -9.33
N PHE A 157 17.90 -9.58 -10.60
CA PHE A 157 17.01 -9.70 -11.76
C PHE A 157 17.20 -11.02 -12.47
N TYR A 158 16.09 -11.59 -12.93
CA TYR A 158 16.05 -12.82 -13.72
C TYR A 158 15.13 -12.64 -14.92
N SER A 159 15.52 -13.11 -16.10
CA SER A 159 14.68 -13.16 -17.29
C SER A 159 14.14 -14.57 -17.53
N SER A 160 12.93 -14.65 -18.12
CA SER A 160 12.29 -15.90 -18.52
C SER A 160 11.43 -15.68 -19.75
N ASP A 161 11.36 -16.68 -20.65
CA ASP A 161 10.46 -16.69 -21.79
C ASP A 161 9.15 -17.46 -21.48
N ASP A 162 9.17 -18.32 -20.43
CA ASP A 162 8.14 -19.34 -20.19
C ASP A 162 7.62 -19.39 -18.73
N LEU A 163 8.05 -18.46 -17.85
CA LEU A 163 7.75 -18.46 -16.42
C LEU A 163 8.26 -19.70 -15.64
N SER A 164 9.03 -20.57 -16.30
CA SER A 164 9.52 -21.83 -15.73
C SER A 164 11.01 -21.87 -15.59
N THR A 165 11.70 -21.35 -16.58
CA THR A 165 13.17 -21.32 -16.65
C THR A 165 13.66 -19.88 -16.44
N TRP A 166 14.44 -19.67 -15.41
CA TRP A 166 14.92 -18.34 -15.02
C TRP A 166 16.43 -18.22 -15.18
N ARG A 167 16.88 -17.11 -15.75
CA ARG A 167 18.30 -16.78 -15.93
C ARG A 167 18.59 -15.44 -15.27
N GLU A 168 19.52 -15.41 -14.33
CA GLU A 168 20.01 -14.16 -13.74
C GLU A 168 20.60 -13.23 -14.79
N THR A 169 20.17 -11.97 -14.80
CA THR A 169 20.63 -10.94 -15.74
C THR A 169 21.53 -9.93 -15.07
N GLY A 170 21.38 -9.70 -13.77
CA GLY A 170 22.21 -8.79 -13.00
C GLY A 170 21.56 -8.34 -11.70
N SER A 171 22.03 -7.24 -11.15
CA SER A 171 21.51 -6.71 -9.89
C SER A 171 21.61 -5.20 -9.80
N PHE A 172 20.78 -4.60 -8.93
CA PHE A 172 20.78 -3.18 -8.59
C PHE A 172 20.97 -2.97 -7.09
N GLY A 173 21.75 -1.97 -6.70
CA GLY A 173 22.04 -1.61 -5.30
C GLY A 173 23.43 -2.05 -4.84
N PRO A 174 23.80 -1.78 -3.56
CA PRO A 174 23.04 -1.00 -2.59
C PRO A 174 23.07 0.52 -2.87
N ILE A 175 21.98 1.20 -2.53
CA ILE A 175 21.90 2.67 -2.46
C ILE A 175 21.11 3.09 -1.22
N GLY A 176 21.16 4.36 -0.83
CA GLY A 176 20.40 4.91 0.31
C GLY A 176 21.00 4.56 1.67
N PRO A 177 20.19 4.62 2.75
CA PRO A 177 20.68 4.50 4.12
C PRO A 177 21.24 3.12 4.43
N GLU A 178 22.24 3.07 5.31
CA GLU A 178 22.74 1.86 5.95
C GLU A 178 21.85 1.49 7.16
N GLY A 179 22.05 0.27 7.72
CA GLY A 179 21.29 -0.19 8.88
C GLY A 179 19.82 -0.53 8.59
N VAL A 180 19.49 -0.76 7.32
CA VAL A 180 18.18 -1.23 6.89
C VAL A 180 18.29 -2.47 6.03
N VAL A 181 17.26 -3.32 6.03
CA VAL A 181 17.04 -4.34 5.00
C VAL A 181 16.13 -3.79 3.92
N TRP A 182 16.25 -4.33 2.70
CA TRP A 182 15.31 -4.08 1.61
C TRP A 182 14.31 -5.20 1.49
N GLU A 183 13.05 -4.85 1.24
CA GLU A 183 11.95 -5.81 1.10
C GLU A 183 10.97 -5.36 0.01
N CYS A 184 10.14 -6.29 -0.46
CA CYS A 184 9.01 -6.06 -1.35
C CYS A 184 9.35 -5.17 -2.56
N PRO A 185 10.32 -5.56 -3.41
CA PRO A 185 10.64 -4.79 -4.61
C PRO A 185 9.47 -4.88 -5.60
N ASP A 186 9.17 -3.77 -6.28
CA ASP A 186 8.25 -3.74 -7.42
C ASP A 186 8.84 -2.93 -8.56
N LEU A 187 8.57 -3.32 -9.79
CA LEU A 187 9.02 -2.63 -10.98
C LEU A 187 7.83 -2.31 -11.88
N VAL A 188 7.58 -1.04 -12.07
CA VAL A 188 6.40 -0.55 -12.81
C VAL A 188 6.78 0.52 -13.80
N ARG A 189 6.09 0.55 -14.94
CA ARG A 189 6.30 1.55 -15.97
C ARG A 189 5.22 2.62 -15.90
N LEU A 190 5.56 3.78 -15.33
CA LEU A 190 4.62 4.85 -15.03
C LEU A 190 4.49 5.89 -16.16
N PRO A 191 3.27 6.38 -16.44
CA PRO A 191 3.06 7.48 -17.38
C PRO A 191 3.60 8.79 -16.81
N VAL A 192 4.19 9.63 -17.65
CA VAL A 192 4.57 11.01 -17.32
C VAL A 192 3.42 11.94 -17.72
N GLU A 193 2.87 12.67 -16.75
CA GLU A 193 1.72 13.55 -16.98
C GLU A 193 1.91 14.53 -18.11
N GLY A 194 0.88 14.69 -18.94
CA GLY A 194 0.88 15.61 -20.08
C GLY A 194 1.72 15.15 -21.28
N THR A 195 2.24 13.92 -21.26
CA THR A 195 3.04 13.35 -22.36
C THR A 195 2.60 11.93 -22.71
N THR A 196 3.23 11.33 -23.74
CA THR A 196 3.07 9.90 -24.07
C THR A 196 4.21 9.06 -23.50
N GLU A 197 5.14 9.68 -22.78
CA GLU A 197 6.31 9.02 -22.16
C GLU A 197 5.86 8.11 -21.01
N ARG A 198 6.53 6.97 -20.91
CA ARG A 198 6.43 6.08 -19.74
C ARG A 198 7.83 5.70 -19.27
N VAL A 199 8.08 5.83 -17.99
CA VAL A 199 9.39 5.65 -17.36
C VAL A 199 9.31 4.54 -16.32
N TRP A 200 10.36 3.73 -16.23
CA TRP A 200 10.47 2.69 -15.24
C TRP A 200 10.70 3.28 -13.84
N VAL A 201 10.00 2.73 -12.87
CA VAL A 201 10.14 3.07 -11.46
C VAL A 201 10.28 1.79 -10.66
N LEU A 202 11.33 1.71 -9.87
CA LEU A 202 11.53 0.66 -8.88
C LEU A 202 10.96 1.14 -7.54
N LEU A 203 10.04 0.39 -6.95
CA LEU A 203 9.52 0.60 -5.60
C LEU A 203 10.27 -0.33 -4.66
N LEU A 204 10.56 0.14 -3.46
CA LEU A 204 11.27 -0.61 -2.42
C LEU A 204 10.76 -0.25 -1.03
N SER A 205 10.69 -1.24 -0.16
CA SER A 205 10.46 -1.06 1.26
C SER A 205 11.79 -1.18 2.02
N THR A 206 11.94 -0.36 3.07
CA THR A 206 13.12 -0.42 3.95
C THR A 206 12.68 -0.62 5.38
N ASN A 207 13.32 -1.57 6.07
CA ASN A 207 13.05 -1.83 7.47
C ASN A 207 14.35 -1.71 8.27
N PRO A 208 14.43 -0.76 9.21
CA PRO A 208 15.61 -0.59 10.06
C PRO A 208 15.86 -1.82 10.93
N VAL A 209 17.12 -2.21 11.03
CA VAL A 209 17.58 -3.36 11.81
C VAL A 209 18.70 -2.99 12.77
N GLY A 210 18.83 -3.73 13.86
CA GLY A 210 19.83 -3.52 14.89
C GLY A 210 19.37 -2.62 16.04
N ASP A 211 20.25 -2.45 17.04
CA ASP A 211 19.93 -1.74 18.30
C ASP A 211 19.73 -0.23 18.10
N ASP A 212 20.41 0.37 17.11
CA ASP A 212 20.31 1.78 16.75
C ASP A 212 19.31 2.04 15.60
N ALA A 213 18.33 1.15 15.42
CA ALA A 213 17.33 1.26 14.37
C ALA A 213 16.57 2.60 14.42
N ASP A 214 16.38 3.23 13.25
CA ASP A 214 15.65 4.50 13.14
C ASP A 214 14.27 4.39 13.81
N PRO A 215 13.92 5.24 14.79
CA PRO A 215 12.62 5.25 15.43
C PRO A 215 11.46 5.60 14.47
N ALA A 216 11.76 6.14 13.28
CA ALA A 216 10.76 6.28 12.23
C ALA A 216 10.22 4.93 11.75
N GLY A 217 11.02 3.86 11.88
CA GLY A 217 10.64 2.49 11.54
C GLY A 217 10.64 2.21 10.05
N SER A 218 9.81 1.28 9.66
CA SER A 218 9.69 0.83 8.27
C SER A 218 9.10 1.93 7.35
N ALA A 219 9.58 1.99 6.11
CA ALA A 219 9.23 3.03 5.16
C ALA A 219 9.24 2.53 3.71
N MET A 220 8.56 3.24 2.83
CA MET A 220 8.58 2.98 1.39
C MET A 220 9.33 4.04 0.60
N HIS A 221 9.99 3.58 -0.47
CA HIS A 221 10.80 4.40 -1.35
C HIS A 221 10.55 4.08 -2.82
N TYR A 222 10.97 4.99 -3.69
CA TYR A 222 11.01 4.76 -5.14
C TYR A 222 12.30 5.29 -5.76
N VAL A 223 12.66 4.71 -6.89
CA VAL A 223 13.79 5.12 -7.73
C VAL A 223 13.28 5.24 -9.17
N VAL A 224 13.56 6.36 -9.82
CA VAL A 224 13.26 6.53 -11.25
C VAL A 224 14.44 6.01 -12.07
N GLY A 225 14.15 5.25 -13.11
CA GLY A 225 15.21 4.59 -13.87
C GLY A 225 14.78 4.14 -15.25
N ASP A 226 15.66 3.36 -15.84
CA ASP A 226 15.44 2.67 -17.11
C ASP A 226 15.75 1.19 -16.97
N LEU A 227 15.26 0.40 -17.91
CA LEU A 227 15.51 -1.04 -17.97
C LEU A 227 16.33 -1.34 -19.23
N ALA A 228 17.55 -1.83 -19.06
CA ALA A 228 18.41 -2.24 -20.15
C ALA A 228 19.01 -3.61 -19.86
N ASP A 229 19.04 -4.50 -20.85
CA ASP A 229 19.62 -5.86 -20.75
C ASP A 229 19.03 -6.68 -19.57
N GLY A 230 17.78 -6.42 -19.20
CA GLY A 230 17.11 -7.08 -18.07
C GLY A 230 17.60 -6.63 -16.70
N VAL A 231 18.19 -5.45 -16.59
CA VAL A 231 18.68 -4.84 -15.34
C VAL A 231 18.14 -3.40 -15.24
N PHE A 232 17.76 -3.01 -14.04
CA PHE A 232 17.32 -1.64 -13.76
C PHE A 232 18.53 -0.72 -13.53
N HIS A 233 18.49 0.46 -14.14
CA HIS A 233 19.51 1.50 -14.03
C HIS A 233 18.86 2.80 -13.50
N CYS A 234 19.35 3.32 -12.38
CA CYS A 234 18.91 4.58 -11.81
C CYS A 234 19.31 5.77 -12.69
N LEU A 235 18.36 6.66 -13.01
CA LEU A 235 18.60 7.84 -13.85
C LEU A 235 18.93 9.11 -13.05
N ASP A 236 18.46 9.24 -11.81
CA ASP A 236 18.51 10.50 -11.07
C ASP A 236 19.10 10.39 -9.65
N GLY A 237 19.87 9.33 -9.39
CA GLY A 237 20.83 9.26 -8.28
C GLY A 237 20.25 9.03 -6.90
N GLY A 238 18.99 8.56 -6.72
CA GLY A 238 18.57 8.40 -5.36
C GLY A 238 17.32 7.60 -5.05
N LEU A 239 17.38 6.97 -3.87
CA LEU A 239 16.23 6.41 -3.19
C LEU A 239 15.42 7.56 -2.59
N ARG A 240 14.18 7.74 -3.04
CA ARG A 240 13.28 8.81 -2.59
C ARG A 240 12.10 8.24 -1.83
N PRO A 241 11.65 8.88 -0.73
CA PRO A 241 10.47 8.41 -0.01
C PRO A 241 9.23 8.45 -0.91
N LEU A 242 8.47 7.34 -0.88
CA LEU A 242 7.19 7.21 -1.57
C LEU A 242 6.06 7.78 -0.72
N ASP A 243 6.02 7.42 0.55
CA ASP A 243 5.10 7.94 1.55
C ASP A 243 5.90 8.59 2.68
N LEU A 244 5.50 9.77 3.11
CA LEU A 244 6.21 10.57 4.09
C LEU A 244 5.59 10.45 5.48
N GLY A 245 4.53 9.64 5.62
CA GLY A 245 3.93 9.28 6.89
C GLY A 245 4.74 8.23 7.67
N ARG A 246 4.09 7.59 8.61
CA ARG A 246 4.72 6.54 9.43
C ARG A 246 4.23 5.14 9.09
N ASP A 247 3.08 5.02 8.46
CA ASP A 247 2.36 3.76 8.36
C ASP A 247 2.03 3.44 6.89
N CYS A 248 3.07 3.25 6.08
CA CYS A 248 2.98 2.78 4.70
C CYS A 248 4.17 1.88 4.40
N TYR A 249 3.92 0.62 4.11
CA TYR A 249 4.96 -0.38 3.92
C TYR A 249 4.55 -1.44 2.88
N ALA A 250 5.54 -2.13 2.31
CA ALA A 250 5.40 -3.27 1.41
C ALA A 250 4.48 -3.03 0.19
N GLY A 251 4.34 -1.76 -0.25
CA GLY A 251 3.45 -1.41 -1.34
C GLY A 251 3.92 -1.96 -2.68
N VAL A 252 3.00 -2.64 -3.38
CA VAL A 252 3.22 -3.23 -4.71
C VAL A 252 2.04 -2.94 -5.63
N THR A 253 2.27 -3.06 -6.95
CA THR A 253 1.27 -2.74 -7.97
C THR A 253 0.55 -3.98 -8.48
N PHE A 254 -0.70 -3.79 -8.92
CA PHE A 254 -1.49 -4.82 -9.59
C PHE A 254 -0.92 -5.16 -10.96
N ASP A 255 -0.79 -6.46 -11.24
CA ASP A 255 -0.59 -6.95 -12.60
C ASP A 255 -1.88 -6.80 -13.42
N SER A 256 -1.73 -6.61 -14.72
CA SER A 256 -2.83 -6.55 -15.71
C SER A 256 -3.91 -5.50 -15.43
N ALA A 257 -3.57 -4.43 -14.69
CA ALA A 257 -4.51 -3.33 -14.42
C ALA A 257 -5.05 -2.70 -15.73
N PRO A 258 -6.35 -2.31 -15.77
CA PRO A 258 -7.00 -1.80 -16.98
C PRO A 258 -6.30 -0.57 -17.54
N GLU A 259 -6.35 -0.43 -18.89
CA GLU A 259 -5.83 0.73 -19.63
C GLU A 259 -4.34 1.01 -19.37
N GLY A 260 -3.59 0.02 -18.90
CA GLY A 260 -2.19 0.17 -18.52
C GLY A 260 -1.97 1.12 -17.35
N SER A 261 -2.99 1.30 -16.52
CA SER A 261 -2.88 2.04 -15.25
C SER A 261 -1.95 1.30 -14.29
N ALA A 262 -1.34 2.03 -13.39
CA ALA A 262 -0.57 1.45 -12.29
C ALA A 262 -1.32 1.75 -11.00
N VAL A 263 -1.88 0.72 -10.39
CA VAL A 263 -2.61 0.81 -9.12
C VAL A 263 -1.81 0.08 -8.06
N MET A 264 -1.54 0.73 -6.93
CA MET A 264 -0.77 0.21 -5.81
C MET A 264 -1.67 0.01 -4.59
N LEU A 265 -1.43 -1.05 -3.83
CA LEU A 265 -1.82 -1.19 -2.42
C LEU A 265 -0.56 -1.29 -1.56
N ALA A 266 -0.63 -0.79 -0.33
CA ALA A 266 0.42 -0.91 0.67
C ALA A 266 -0.17 -1.36 2.01
N TRP A 267 0.63 -1.95 2.87
CA TRP A 267 0.23 -2.22 4.25
C TRP A 267 0.27 -0.91 5.07
N MET A 268 -0.85 -0.56 5.69
CA MET A 268 -0.91 0.52 6.67
C MET A 268 -0.46 0.00 8.03
N GLY A 269 0.84 -0.03 8.20
CA GLY A 269 1.48 -0.50 9.41
C GLY A 269 2.95 -0.07 9.48
N ASN A 270 3.52 -0.24 10.69
CA ASN A 270 4.94 0.00 10.94
C ASN A 270 5.45 -1.10 11.85
N TRP A 271 6.53 -1.76 11.46
CA TRP A 271 7.10 -2.88 12.22
C TRP A 271 7.51 -2.52 13.64
N ARG A 272 7.73 -1.22 13.95
CA ARG A 272 8.05 -0.76 15.31
C ARG A 272 6.95 -1.05 16.32
N TYR A 273 5.68 -1.00 15.89
CA TYR A 273 4.54 -1.12 16.82
C TYR A 273 3.32 -1.89 16.27
N ALA A 274 3.40 -2.49 15.12
CA ALA A 274 2.27 -3.24 14.54
C ALA A 274 1.75 -4.34 15.48
N HIS A 275 2.65 -4.97 16.24
CA HIS A 275 2.33 -6.06 17.17
C HIS A 275 1.52 -5.60 18.40
N VAL A 276 1.53 -4.29 18.73
CA VAL A 276 0.78 -3.74 19.89
C VAL A 276 -0.47 -2.95 19.49
N VAL A 277 -0.76 -2.84 18.19
CA VAL A 277 -1.99 -2.18 17.70
C VAL A 277 -3.23 -2.85 18.30
N PRO A 278 -4.11 -2.10 19.00
CA PRO A 278 -5.21 -2.68 19.77
C PRO A 278 -6.45 -2.95 18.91
N SER A 279 -6.31 -3.79 17.89
CA SER A 279 -7.41 -4.27 17.05
C SER A 279 -7.70 -5.75 17.33
N SER A 280 -8.98 -6.12 17.34
CA SER A 280 -9.44 -7.48 17.55
C SER A 280 -10.86 -7.63 16.97
N PRO A 281 -11.20 -8.74 16.32
CA PRO A 281 -10.39 -9.98 16.11
C PRO A 281 -9.42 -9.91 14.93
N TRP A 282 -9.21 -8.75 14.34
CA TRP A 282 -8.37 -8.49 13.17
C TRP A 282 -7.15 -7.65 13.55
N ARG A 283 -6.07 -7.74 12.78
CA ARG A 283 -4.90 -6.86 12.89
C ARG A 283 -4.25 -6.66 11.53
N GLY A 284 -3.96 -5.38 11.20
CA GLY A 284 -3.46 -4.95 9.90
C GLY A 284 -4.56 -4.47 8.97
N ALA A 285 -4.22 -3.56 8.09
CA ALA A 285 -5.10 -3.01 7.05
C ALA A 285 -4.25 -2.63 5.83
N MET A 286 -4.84 -2.65 4.65
CA MET A 286 -4.23 -2.06 3.46
C MET A 286 -4.50 -0.56 3.40
N SER A 287 -3.68 0.19 2.65
CA SER A 287 -3.95 1.58 2.27
C SER A 287 -5.17 1.65 1.34
N LEU A 288 -5.67 2.84 1.07
CA LEU A 288 -6.45 3.02 -0.15
C LEU A 288 -5.63 2.59 -1.37
N PRO A 289 -6.28 2.01 -2.39
CA PRO A 289 -5.63 1.82 -3.67
C PRO A 289 -5.25 3.19 -4.25
N ARG A 290 -4.01 3.30 -4.76
CA ARG A 290 -3.48 4.55 -5.30
C ARG A 290 -3.07 4.36 -6.76
N THR A 291 -3.60 5.20 -7.65
CA THR A 291 -3.09 5.29 -9.01
C THR A 291 -1.78 6.06 -9.01
N LEU A 292 -0.75 5.48 -9.64
CA LEU A 292 0.58 6.04 -9.72
C LEU A 292 0.85 6.68 -11.08
N GLY A 293 1.58 7.78 -11.08
CA GLY A 293 2.09 8.47 -12.26
C GLY A 293 3.36 9.24 -11.93
N LEU A 294 3.91 9.89 -12.91
CA LEU A 294 5.07 10.78 -12.75
C LEU A 294 4.71 12.18 -13.23
N ARG A 295 5.17 13.20 -12.52
CA ARG A 295 5.09 14.60 -12.91
C ARG A 295 6.50 15.17 -13.05
N ARG A 296 6.74 15.91 -14.13
CA ARG A 296 8.00 16.62 -14.32
C ARG A 296 7.97 17.94 -13.56
N THR A 297 8.90 18.09 -12.61
CA THR A 297 9.09 19.31 -11.82
C THR A 297 10.52 19.78 -12.04
N GLY A 298 10.71 20.81 -12.86
CA GLY A 298 12.03 21.17 -13.39
C GLY A 298 12.61 20.00 -14.21
N ASP A 299 13.82 19.58 -13.89
CA ASP A 299 14.49 18.45 -14.55
C ASP A 299 14.19 17.09 -13.88
N ALA A 300 13.52 17.08 -12.73
CA ALA A 300 13.21 15.87 -11.98
C ALA A 300 11.83 15.29 -12.34
N LEU A 301 11.73 13.96 -12.32
CA LEU A 301 10.47 13.23 -12.33
C LEU A 301 10.09 12.86 -10.90
N GLN A 302 8.92 13.29 -10.45
CA GLN A 302 8.40 13.03 -9.11
C GLN A 302 7.18 12.10 -9.19
N LEU A 303 7.07 11.17 -8.23
CA LEU A 303 5.94 10.27 -8.13
C LEU A 303 4.68 11.03 -7.72
N VAL A 304 3.60 10.80 -8.44
CA VAL A 304 2.25 11.28 -8.13
C VAL A 304 1.40 10.10 -7.70
N GLN A 305 0.69 10.24 -6.59
CA GLN A 305 -0.19 9.22 -6.05
C GLN A 305 -1.60 9.80 -5.89
N ARG A 306 -2.60 9.19 -6.55
CA ARG A 306 -4.00 9.59 -6.42
C ARG A 306 -4.81 8.45 -5.82
N PRO A 307 -5.48 8.68 -4.68
CA PRO A 307 -6.30 7.64 -4.07
C PRO A 307 -7.53 7.32 -4.92
N VAL A 308 -7.90 6.05 -4.95
CA VAL A 308 -9.24 5.64 -5.39
C VAL A 308 -10.19 5.94 -4.24
N LEU A 309 -10.98 6.99 -4.41
CA LEU A 309 -11.88 7.46 -3.35
C LEU A 309 -13.25 6.78 -3.43
N PRO A 310 -13.85 6.42 -2.29
CA PRO A 310 -15.23 5.97 -2.25
C PRO A 310 -16.16 7.09 -2.69
N ARG A 311 -17.35 6.74 -3.21
CA ARG A 311 -18.38 7.72 -3.45
C ARG A 311 -18.83 8.33 -2.12
N PHE A 312 -18.98 9.64 -2.09
CA PHE A 312 -19.39 10.35 -0.89
C PHE A 312 -20.40 11.44 -1.20
N ASP A 313 -21.30 11.67 -0.26
CA ASP A 313 -22.22 12.82 -0.29
C ASP A 313 -21.54 13.99 0.41
N VAL A 314 -21.46 15.12 -0.26
CA VAL A 314 -20.95 16.36 0.33
C VAL A 314 -21.95 16.86 1.35
N LEU A 315 -21.52 16.95 2.62
CA LEU A 315 -22.29 17.56 3.69
C LEU A 315 -22.06 19.08 3.72
N ASP A 316 -23.08 19.83 4.09
CA ASP A 316 -22.93 21.27 4.34
C ASP A 316 -22.00 21.47 5.54
N ALA A 317 -20.91 22.23 5.32
CA ALA A 317 -19.76 22.39 6.22
C ALA A 317 -20.05 23.11 7.56
N SER A 318 -21.32 23.39 7.89
CA SER A 318 -21.69 23.94 9.19
C SER A 318 -21.57 22.93 10.35
N ALA A 319 -21.51 21.62 10.05
CA ALA A 319 -21.38 20.55 11.04
C ALA A 319 -19.97 19.94 10.99
N LEU A 320 -19.04 20.51 11.73
CA LEU A 320 -17.67 20.03 11.87
C LEU A 320 -17.56 18.80 12.80
N ARG A 321 -18.60 17.97 12.85
CA ARG A 321 -18.62 16.71 13.61
C ARG A 321 -19.04 15.58 12.69
N ILE A 322 -18.12 14.64 12.46
CA ILE A 322 -18.27 13.57 11.48
C ILE A 322 -18.10 12.20 12.15
N GLU A 323 -18.68 11.18 11.54
CA GLU A 323 -18.27 9.80 11.83
C GLU A 323 -16.80 9.59 11.41
N PRO A 324 -16.06 8.68 12.08
CA PRO A 324 -14.64 8.43 11.75
C PRO A 324 -14.46 7.64 10.44
N HIS A 325 -15.32 7.87 9.45
CA HIS A 325 -15.30 7.24 8.12
C HIS A 325 -15.70 8.30 7.09
N ALA A 326 -14.76 9.14 6.68
CA ALA A 326 -15.04 10.31 5.86
C ALA A 326 -13.90 10.69 4.93
N VAL A 327 -14.25 11.37 3.86
CA VAL A 327 -13.30 12.07 2.99
C VAL A 327 -13.45 13.57 3.25
N LEU A 328 -12.35 14.26 3.50
CA LEU A 328 -12.29 15.70 3.68
C LEU A 328 -11.55 16.32 2.49
N ASP A 329 -12.23 17.17 1.76
CA ASP A 329 -11.59 18.04 0.75
C ASP A 329 -11.47 19.45 1.32
N VAL A 330 -10.26 19.89 1.57
CA VAL A 330 -9.95 21.17 2.21
C VAL A 330 -9.30 22.08 1.20
N ARG A 331 -9.92 23.25 0.96
CA ARG A 331 -9.45 24.24 -0.02
C ARG A 331 -9.27 25.60 0.61
N TRP A 332 -8.28 26.33 0.14
CA TRP A 332 -8.01 27.72 0.54
C TRP A 332 -7.36 28.49 -0.60
N ASP A 333 -7.38 29.81 -0.50
CA ASP A 333 -6.58 30.67 -1.37
C ASP A 333 -5.10 30.68 -0.86
N PRO A 334 -4.16 30.07 -1.57
CA PRO A 334 -2.78 29.95 -1.11
C PRO A 334 -2.07 31.31 -1.01
N ALA A 335 -2.51 32.33 -1.79
CA ALA A 335 -1.93 33.66 -1.73
C ALA A 335 -2.36 34.43 -0.46
N ALA A 336 -3.49 34.06 0.14
CA ALA A 336 -4.09 34.80 1.24
C ALA A 336 -4.05 34.06 2.59
N ALA A 337 -4.02 32.72 2.60
CA ALA A 337 -4.24 31.95 3.84
C ALA A 337 -3.01 31.87 4.78
N GLY A 338 -1.79 31.87 4.23
CA GLY A 338 -0.61 31.57 5.03
C GLY A 338 -0.63 30.13 5.56
N THR A 339 -0.22 29.91 6.81
CA THR A 339 -0.26 28.60 7.45
C THR A 339 -1.69 28.16 7.68
N VAL A 340 -2.06 26.97 7.18
CA VAL A 340 -3.37 26.35 7.39
C VAL A 340 -3.22 25.18 8.36
N ARG A 341 -4.12 25.13 9.35
CA ARG A 341 -4.19 24.06 10.35
C ARG A 341 -5.56 23.42 10.35
N LEU A 342 -5.56 22.09 10.29
CA LEU A 342 -6.73 21.25 10.56
C LEU A 342 -6.46 20.50 11.86
N ARG A 343 -7.46 20.49 12.75
CA ARG A 343 -7.45 19.68 13.94
C ARG A 343 -8.61 18.71 13.90
N LEU A 344 -8.31 17.44 14.06
CA LEU A 344 -9.24 16.33 14.21
C LEU A 344 -9.24 15.93 15.68
N ALA A 345 -10.29 16.22 16.41
CA ALA A 345 -10.42 15.89 17.83
C ALA A 345 -11.37 14.70 17.99
N GLY A 346 -10.84 13.61 18.53
CA GLY A 346 -11.54 12.36 18.80
C GLY A 346 -11.98 12.23 20.25
N GLU A 347 -12.03 11.01 20.77
CA GLU A 347 -12.45 10.73 22.14
C GLU A 347 -11.42 11.18 23.18
N GLY A 348 -11.89 11.78 24.26
CA GLY A 348 -11.06 12.24 25.37
C GLY A 348 -10.12 13.38 24.96
N ASP A 349 -8.80 13.12 25.01
CA ASP A 349 -7.77 14.07 24.61
C ASP A 349 -7.06 13.68 23.31
N ALA A 350 -7.58 12.65 22.62
CA ALA A 350 -7.03 12.20 21.34
C ALA A 350 -7.21 13.26 20.24
N ALA A 351 -6.13 13.60 19.57
CA ALA A 351 -6.18 14.56 18.48
C ALA A 351 -5.10 14.30 17.43
N VAL A 352 -5.43 14.71 16.23
CA VAL A 352 -4.48 14.81 15.11
C VAL A 352 -4.51 16.24 14.58
N ASP A 353 -3.36 16.87 14.49
CA ASP A 353 -3.21 18.16 13.83
C ASP A 353 -2.49 17.95 12.48
N VAL A 354 -3.07 18.46 11.40
CA VAL A 354 -2.47 18.53 10.08
C VAL A 354 -2.18 19.99 9.78
N VAL A 355 -0.91 20.33 9.53
CA VAL A 355 -0.46 21.72 9.35
C VAL A 355 0.26 21.86 8.02
N HIS A 356 -0.31 22.65 7.12
CA HIS A 356 0.34 23.11 5.90
C HIS A 356 0.98 24.47 6.16
N ASP A 357 2.29 24.52 6.08
CA ASP A 357 3.08 25.77 6.29
C ASP A 357 3.85 26.10 5.01
N PRO A 358 3.34 27.04 4.18
CA PRO A 358 3.99 27.41 2.92
C PRO A 358 5.30 28.18 3.15
N ALA A 359 5.47 28.89 4.28
CA ALA A 359 6.69 29.62 4.59
C ALA A 359 7.83 28.68 4.98
N ALA A 360 7.53 27.67 5.79
CA ALA A 360 8.46 26.59 6.12
C ALA A 360 8.60 25.56 5.00
N ARG A 361 7.71 25.59 3.99
CA ARG A 361 7.61 24.59 2.92
C ARG A 361 7.38 23.17 3.46
N THR A 362 6.48 23.03 4.44
CA THR A 362 6.24 21.76 5.10
C THR A 362 4.76 21.44 5.27
N LEU A 363 4.46 20.13 5.22
CA LEU A 363 3.24 19.54 5.71
C LEU A 363 3.57 18.69 6.93
N SER A 364 2.90 18.92 8.05
CA SER A 364 3.11 18.09 9.23
C SER A 364 1.81 17.45 9.72
N VAL A 365 1.93 16.23 10.21
CA VAL A 365 0.87 15.49 10.90
C VAL A 365 1.36 15.13 12.29
N SER A 366 0.60 15.52 13.31
CA SER A 366 0.90 15.18 14.71
C SER A 366 -0.18 14.26 15.27
N ARG A 367 0.22 13.24 16.01
CA ARG A 367 -0.64 12.33 16.76
C ARG A 367 -0.43 12.58 18.24
N THR A 368 -1.47 12.95 18.95
CA THR A 368 -1.39 13.35 20.36
C THR A 368 -2.52 12.73 21.18
N GLY A 369 -2.32 12.69 22.49
CA GLY A 369 -3.27 12.17 23.47
C GLY A 369 -2.74 10.95 24.23
N ARG A 370 -3.28 10.72 25.40
CA ARG A 370 -2.81 9.64 26.31
C ARG A 370 -2.84 8.26 25.69
N THR A 371 -3.80 7.99 24.81
CA THR A 371 -3.87 6.70 24.12
C THR A 371 -2.71 6.54 23.13
N ALA A 372 -2.37 7.60 22.41
CA ALA A 372 -1.24 7.58 21.48
C ALA A 372 0.09 7.43 22.25
N ASP A 373 0.27 8.18 23.35
CA ASP A 373 1.47 8.12 24.19
C ASP A 373 1.65 6.74 24.84
N ALA A 374 0.55 6.08 25.21
CA ALA A 374 0.57 4.78 25.87
C ALA A 374 0.73 3.59 24.90
N LEU A 375 0.49 3.77 23.61
CA LEU A 375 0.51 2.68 22.62
C LEU A 375 1.93 2.13 22.43
N HIS A 376 2.85 3.00 22.08
CA HIS A 376 4.26 2.72 21.90
C HIS A 376 5.07 4.03 21.92
N PRO A 377 6.33 4.03 22.42
CA PRO A 377 7.17 5.23 22.48
C PRO A 377 7.34 5.94 21.13
N ASP A 378 7.39 5.18 20.03
CA ASP A 378 7.57 5.71 18.67
C ASP A 378 6.24 6.03 17.97
N PHE A 379 5.07 5.84 18.62
CA PHE A 379 3.78 6.05 17.98
C PHE A 379 3.37 7.51 17.99
N ALA A 380 3.34 8.15 19.15
CA ALA A 380 2.97 9.55 19.28
C ALA A 380 4.05 10.50 18.69
N GLY A 381 3.66 11.73 18.40
CA GLY A 381 4.57 12.78 17.94
C GLY A 381 4.21 13.36 16.58
N VAL A 382 5.15 14.13 16.03
CA VAL A 382 4.99 14.87 14.78
C VAL A 382 5.79 14.21 13.67
N ARG A 383 5.18 14.05 12.50
CA ARG A 383 5.86 13.74 11.25
C ARG A 383 5.76 14.93 10.33
N THR A 384 6.90 15.39 9.82
CA THR A 384 6.99 16.55 8.91
C THR A 384 7.55 16.11 7.57
N ALA A 385 6.87 16.51 6.51
CA ALA A 385 7.21 16.26 5.12
C ALA A 385 7.50 17.59 4.39
N PRO A 386 8.43 17.63 3.44
CA PRO A 386 8.56 18.76 2.55
C PRO A 386 7.34 18.83 1.61
N LEU A 387 6.84 20.05 1.35
CA LEU A 387 5.86 20.30 0.29
C LEU A 387 6.57 20.35 -1.05
N ALA A 388 6.04 19.61 -2.01
CA ALA A 388 6.50 19.65 -3.39
C ALA A 388 6.09 20.97 -4.05
N ASP A 389 4.86 21.44 -3.79
CA ASP A 389 4.33 22.73 -4.24
C ASP A 389 3.73 23.54 -3.06
N PRO A 390 4.51 24.40 -2.40
CA PRO A 390 4.00 25.24 -1.29
C PRO A 390 2.88 26.21 -1.70
N ALA A 391 2.70 26.46 -3.00
CA ALA A 391 1.61 27.28 -3.51
C ALA A 391 0.31 26.47 -3.74
N SER A 392 0.30 25.19 -3.43
CA SER A 392 -0.91 24.38 -3.44
C SER A 392 -1.94 24.90 -2.45
N GLY A 393 -3.21 24.98 -2.87
CA GLY A 393 -4.33 25.48 -2.09
C GLY A 393 -5.27 24.38 -1.62
N GLY A 394 -4.78 23.14 -1.44
CA GLY A 394 -5.69 22.05 -1.09
C GLY A 394 -5.05 20.83 -0.44
N LEU A 395 -5.85 20.14 0.36
CA LEU A 395 -5.57 18.84 0.97
C LEU A 395 -6.76 17.93 0.80
N THR A 396 -6.53 16.66 0.51
CA THR A 396 -7.52 15.60 0.66
C THR A 396 -7.10 14.72 1.82
N LEU A 397 -7.99 14.55 2.80
CA LEU A 397 -7.78 13.64 3.92
C LEU A 397 -8.82 12.54 3.86
N VAL A 398 -8.38 11.31 4.11
CA VAL A 398 -9.27 10.16 4.23
C VAL A 398 -9.11 9.59 5.62
N ILE A 399 -10.23 9.54 6.36
CA ILE A 399 -10.31 8.96 7.70
C ILE A 399 -11.17 7.72 7.60
N ASP A 400 -10.67 6.59 8.07
CA ASP A 400 -11.44 5.35 8.11
C ASP A 400 -11.09 4.54 9.38
N GLY A 401 -11.81 4.86 10.46
CA GLY A 401 -11.51 4.33 11.77
C GLY A 401 -10.14 4.79 12.27
N PRO A 402 -9.17 3.86 12.43
CA PRO A 402 -7.82 4.19 12.90
C PRO A 402 -6.88 4.62 11.77
N LEU A 403 -7.34 4.73 10.54
CA LEU A 403 -6.52 5.03 9.38
C LEU A 403 -6.72 6.49 8.96
N LEU A 404 -5.62 7.17 8.68
CA LEU A 404 -5.59 8.52 8.14
C LEU A 404 -4.60 8.57 6.98
N GLU A 405 -5.08 8.91 5.79
CA GLU A 405 -4.26 9.22 4.64
C GLU A 405 -4.43 10.69 4.25
N VAL A 406 -3.31 11.41 4.08
CA VAL A 406 -3.29 12.84 3.72
C VAL A 406 -2.58 12.99 2.39
N PHE A 407 -3.28 13.59 1.42
CA PHE A 407 -2.78 13.87 0.08
C PHE A 407 -2.71 15.38 -0.12
N ALA A 408 -1.53 15.88 -0.42
CA ALA A 408 -1.26 17.28 -0.73
C ALA A 408 -0.59 17.41 -2.10
N ASP A 409 -0.52 18.63 -2.62
CA ASP A 409 0.19 18.96 -3.86
C ASP A 409 -0.26 18.13 -5.06
N ASP A 410 -1.58 17.84 -5.09
CA ASP A 410 -2.21 16.99 -6.10
C ASP A 410 -1.54 15.58 -6.19
N GLY A 411 -1.21 15.02 -5.02
CA GLY A 411 -0.64 13.68 -4.88
C GLY A 411 0.89 13.58 -4.94
N LEU A 412 1.60 14.69 -4.98
CA LEU A 412 3.07 14.69 -4.89
C LEU A 412 3.58 14.50 -3.45
N THR A 413 2.79 14.92 -2.46
CA THR A 413 3.11 14.78 -1.04
C THR A 413 2.02 13.96 -0.35
N VAL A 414 2.38 12.77 0.14
CA VAL A 414 1.44 11.83 0.77
C VAL A 414 1.97 11.38 2.12
N LEU A 415 1.08 11.36 3.14
CA LEU A 415 1.38 10.87 4.48
C LEU A 415 0.30 9.91 4.95
N SER A 416 0.70 8.71 5.30
CA SER A 416 -0.18 7.67 5.87
C SER A 416 0.11 7.45 7.34
N HIS A 417 -0.95 7.36 8.14
CA HIS A 417 -0.85 7.23 9.58
C HIS A 417 -1.93 6.33 10.18
N LEU A 418 -1.54 5.53 11.17
CA LEU A 418 -2.47 5.01 12.16
C LEU A 418 -2.78 6.12 13.18
N VAL A 419 -4.03 6.25 13.59
CA VAL A 419 -4.49 7.28 14.53
C VAL A 419 -5.36 6.69 15.65
N THR A 420 -5.42 7.37 16.79
CA THR A 420 -6.14 6.90 17.99
C THR A 420 -7.35 7.78 18.32
N LEU A 421 -8.10 8.21 17.29
CA LEU A 421 -9.23 9.13 17.47
C LEU A 421 -10.45 8.49 18.18
N GLY A 422 -10.49 7.16 18.30
CA GLY A 422 -11.59 6.42 18.93
C GLY A 422 -12.67 6.02 17.92
N ALA A 423 -13.76 5.43 18.43
CA ALA A 423 -14.89 4.96 17.61
C ALA A 423 -16.03 5.99 17.50
N GLY A 424 -16.02 7.00 18.34
CA GLY A 424 -17.02 8.07 18.35
C GLY A 424 -16.77 9.13 17.29
N PRO A 425 -17.73 10.08 17.16
CA PRO A 425 -17.61 11.16 16.19
C PRO A 425 -16.38 12.03 16.42
N VAL A 426 -15.71 12.41 15.32
CA VAL A 426 -14.55 13.29 15.27
C VAL A 426 -15.00 14.73 15.02
N THR A 427 -14.52 15.65 15.84
CA THR A 427 -14.73 17.09 15.63
C THR A 427 -13.61 17.66 14.80
N ILE A 428 -13.96 18.36 13.71
CA ILE A 428 -13.02 19.02 12.82
C ILE A 428 -13.02 20.52 13.12
N SER A 429 -11.84 21.10 13.16
CA SER A 429 -11.67 22.56 13.12
C SER A 429 -10.59 22.93 12.10
N ALA A 430 -10.88 23.96 11.30
CA ALA A 430 -9.95 24.50 10.32
C ALA A 430 -9.66 25.97 10.65
N SER A 431 -8.40 26.37 10.53
CA SER A 431 -7.96 27.75 10.73
C SER A 431 -6.82 28.11 9.80
N ALA A 432 -6.68 29.38 9.49
CA ALA A 432 -5.54 29.92 8.78
C ALA A 432 -4.84 31.00 9.62
N ALA A 433 -3.61 31.31 9.30
CA ALA A 433 -2.84 32.35 9.97
C ALA A 433 -3.43 33.78 9.72
N THR A 434 -4.25 33.91 8.69
CA THR A 434 -4.95 35.13 8.31
C THR A 434 -6.44 35.03 8.62
N SER A 435 -7.22 36.09 8.30
CA SER A 435 -8.68 36.08 8.43
C SER A 435 -9.41 35.23 7.37
N VAL A 436 -8.69 34.63 6.43
CA VAL A 436 -9.26 33.73 5.41
C VAL A 436 -9.51 32.37 6.06
N VAL A 437 -10.77 31.94 6.06
CA VAL A 437 -11.16 30.63 6.60
C VAL A 437 -11.06 29.59 5.48
N PRO A 438 -10.33 28.49 5.67
CA PRO A 438 -10.33 27.39 4.71
C PRO A 438 -11.74 26.82 4.53
N THR A 439 -12.12 26.50 3.31
CA THR A 439 -13.34 25.76 3.04
C THR A 439 -13.09 24.27 3.25
N VAL A 440 -13.89 23.65 4.11
CA VAL A 440 -13.84 22.20 4.34
C VAL A 440 -15.10 21.58 3.76
N GLN A 441 -14.96 20.77 2.72
CA GLN A 441 -16.03 19.91 2.25
C GLN A 441 -15.85 18.54 2.90
N VAL A 442 -16.88 18.07 3.53
CA VAL A 442 -16.90 16.75 4.17
C VAL A 442 -17.77 15.84 3.32
N GLY A 443 -17.19 14.71 2.91
CA GLY A 443 -17.91 13.63 2.28
C GLY A 443 -18.12 12.48 3.25
N THR A 444 -19.39 12.13 3.53
CA THR A 444 -19.70 10.86 4.19
C THR A 444 -19.76 9.75 3.16
N VAL A 445 -18.98 8.70 3.41
CA VAL A 445 -18.92 7.55 2.51
C VAL A 445 -20.26 6.83 2.49
N ARG A 446 -20.84 6.66 1.30
CA ARG A 446 -21.96 5.74 1.10
C ARG A 446 -21.41 4.32 1.11
N VAL A 447 -21.81 3.54 2.10
CA VAL A 447 -21.69 2.08 2.04
C VAL A 447 -22.94 1.60 1.30
N ASP A 448 -22.86 1.57 -0.03
CA ASP A 448 -23.91 0.91 -0.80
C ASP A 448 -23.85 -0.59 -0.42
N ALA A 449 -25.00 -1.13 0.00
CA ALA A 449 -25.09 -2.59 0.15
C ALA A 449 -24.73 -3.22 -1.22
N PRO A 450 -24.04 -4.37 -1.24
CA PRO A 450 -23.76 -5.06 -2.49
C PRO A 450 -25.08 -5.19 -3.26
N ALA A 451 -25.05 -4.83 -4.55
CA ALA A 451 -26.22 -4.96 -5.41
C ALA A 451 -26.68 -6.43 -5.32
N ASP A 452 -27.87 -6.63 -4.77
CA ASP A 452 -28.54 -7.94 -4.74
C ASP A 452 -28.62 -8.41 -6.20
N THR A 453 -27.73 -9.29 -6.61
CA THR A 453 -27.86 -10.07 -7.84
C THR A 453 -28.98 -11.07 -7.57
N ALA A 454 -30.22 -10.59 -7.67
CA ALA A 454 -31.39 -11.46 -7.76
C ALA A 454 -31.15 -12.41 -8.95
N GLN A 455 -30.73 -13.62 -8.65
CA GLN A 455 -30.82 -14.75 -9.57
C GLN A 455 -32.31 -14.95 -9.87
N GLU A 456 -32.78 -14.43 -10.98
CA GLU A 456 -33.98 -14.96 -11.61
C GLU A 456 -33.68 -16.40 -12.01
N GLY A 457 -34.11 -17.35 -11.18
CA GLY A 457 -34.11 -18.74 -11.48
C GLY A 457 -34.96 -19.01 -12.75
N PRO A 458 -34.57 -19.92 -13.63
CA PRO A 458 -35.31 -20.22 -14.83
C PRO A 458 -36.73 -20.74 -14.45
N ALA A 459 -37.76 -20.11 -15.02
CA ALA A 459 -39.15 -20.52 -14.89
C ALA A 459 -39.32 -21.97 -15.36
N ALA A 460 -39.90 -22.81 -14.52
CA ALA A 460 -40.24 -24.20 -14.86
C ALA A 460 -41.23 -24.23 -16.03
N PRO A 461 -41.07 -25.11 -17.01
CA PRO A 461 -42.03 -25.24 -18.10
C PRO A 461 -43.36 -25.79 -17.58
N ALA A 462 -44.44 -25.10 -17.96
CA ALA A 462 -45.82 -25.57 -17.69
C ALA A 462 -46.08 -26.91 -18.38
N ALA A 463 -46.54 -27.86 -17.58
CA ALA A 463 -47.02 -29.16 -18.09
C ALA A 463 -48.34 -28.95 -18.87
N ALA A 464 -48.35 -29.44 -20.10
CA ALA A 464 -49.57 -29.73 -20.86
C ALA A 464 -49.73 -31.24 -20.99
#